data_879707a4b5770ee6d27ff1da9cfa0e5a
#
_entry.id   879707a4b5770ee6d27ff1da9cfa0e5a
#
_cell.length_a   1.000
_cell.length_b   1.000
_cell.length_c   1.000
_cell.angle_alpha   90.00
_cell.angle_beta   90.00
_cell.angle_gamma   90.00
#
_symmetry.space_group_name_H-M   'P 1'
#
loop_
_entity.id
_entity.type
_entity.pdbx_description
1 polymer ?
#
loop_
_entity_poly.entity_id
_entity_poly.type
_entity_poly.pdbx_seq_one_letter_code
_entity_poly.pdbx_strand_id
1 'polypeptide(L)'
;DLVTTYDVLNDAPKPEQLVEEAAAALAPGGVWLLGDMAARDGVRENVERHPGAATMYAFSTCLCMACALSEPGGRGLGTLGFSERVAREMVLGRGLFTECRVLHEADNTRWFEVTR
;
A
#
# COMPACT_ATOMS: atom_id res chain seq x y z
N ASP A 1 -1.66 -4.90 20.73
CA ASP A 1 -0.51 -5.09 19.88
C ASP A 1 -0.56 -4.18 18.66
N LEU A 2 0.62 -3.89 18.10
CA LEU A 2 0.81 -3.04 16.94
C LEU A 2 1.65 -3.79 15.90
N VAL A 3 1.15 -3.86 14.68
CA VAL A 3 1.95 -4.21 13.50
C VAL A 3 2.19 -2.93 12.71
N THR A 4 3.38 -2.75 12.17
CA THR A 4 3.69 -1.59 11.32
C THR A 4 4.32 -2.07 10.02
N THR A 5 3.88 -1.48 8.91
CA THR A 5 4.54 -1.60 7.59
C THR A 5 4.69 -0.21 7.00
N TYR A 6 5.80 0.01 6.31
CA TYR A 6 6.06 1.27 5.63
C TYR A 6 6.74 1.04 4.29
N ASP A 7 6.14 1.55 3.21
CA ASP A 7 6.67 1.48 1.85
C ASP A 7 6.99 0.04 1.41
N VAL A 8 6.05 -0.88 1.66
CA VAL A 8 6.24 -2.32 1.43
C VAL A 8 5.21 -2.90 0.46
N LEU A 9 3.93 -2.51 0.58
CA LEU A 9 2.86 -3.14 -0.20
C LEU A 9 2.95 -2.81 -1.69
N ASN A 10 3.38 -1.60 -2.03
CA ASN A 10 3.60 -1.17 -3.40
C ASN A 10 4.69 -1.99 -4.12
N ASP A 11 5.68 -2.50 -3.38
CA ASP A 11 6.83 -3.26 -3.88
C ASP A 11 6.62 -4.77 -3.81
N ALA A 12 5.69 -5.24 -3.01
CA ALA A 12 5.49 -6.67 -2.79
C ALA A 12 4.97 -7.37 -4.05
N PRO A 13 5.52 -8.54 -4.43
CA PRO A 13 4.96 -9.34 -5.50
C PRO A 13 3.54 -9.83 -5.20
N LYS A 14 3.27 -10.15 -3.93
CA LYS A 14 1.99 -10.67 -3.44
C LYS A 14 1.50 -9.87 -2.23
N PRO A 15 1.10 -8.60 -2.44
CA PRO A 15 0.73 -7.73 -1.32
C PRO A 15 -0.50 -8.24 -0.55
N GLU A 16 -1.40 -8.97 -1.21
CA GLU A 16 -2.53 -9.60 -0.54
C GLU A 16 -2.11 -10.66 0.49
N GLN A 17 -0.99 -11.35 0.25
CA GLN A 17 -0.43 -12.30 1.22
C GLN A 17 0.11 -11.55 2.46
N LEU A 18 0.74 -10.40 2.28
CA LEU A 18 1.17 -9.56 3.41
C LEU A 18 -0.01 -9.08 4.26
N VAL A 19 -1.17 -8.79 3.63
CA VAL A 19 -2.40 -8.48 4.37
C VAL A 19 -2.83 -9.66 5.25
N GLU A 20 -2.76 -10.88 4.74
CA GLU A 20 -3.07 -12.10 5.50
C GLU A 20 -2.08 -12.31 6.65
N GLU A 21 -0.80 -12.11 6.40
CA GLU A 21 0.27 -12.25 7.40
C GLU A 21 0.14 -11.19 8.51
N ALA A 22 -0.17 -9.93 8.15
CA ALA A 22 -0.44 -8.88 9.13
C ALA A 22 -1.66 -9.23 10.00
N ALA A 23 -2.71 -9.75 9.39
CA ALA A 23 -3.89 -10.20 10.12
C ALA A 23 -3.57 -11.37 11.06
N ALA A 24 -2.75 -12.33 10.64
CA ALA A 24 -2.34 -13.46 11.46
C ALA A 24 -1.44 -13.04 12.63
N ALA A 25 -0.62 -12.02 12.45
CA ALA A 25 0.29 -11.51 13.47
C ALA A 25 -0.40 -10.68 14.56
N LEU A 26 -1.55 -10.08 14.26
CA LEU A 26 -2.26 -9.20 15.19
C LEU A 26 -3.05 -10.00 16.23
N ALA A 27 -2.86 -9.65 17.50
CA ALA A 27 -3.73 -10.08 18.57
C ALA A 27 -5.14 -9.44 18.46
N PRO A 28 -6.16 -10.03 19.09
CA PRO A 28 -7.48 -9.41 19.18
C PRO A 28 -7.40 -7.97 19.72
N GLY A 29 -8.01 -7.03 19.02
CA GLY A 29 -7.94 -5.60 19.36
C GLY A 29 -6.63 -4.90 18.97
N GLY A 30 -5.73 -5.59 18.29
CA GLY A 30 -4.51 -5.00 17.74
C GLY A 30 -4.78 -4.07 16.56
N VAL A 31 -3.82 -3.20 16.28
CA VAL A 31 -3.87 -2.23 15.18
C VAL A 31 -2.72 -2.50 14.22
N TRP A 32 -3.02 -2.43 12.93
CA TRP A 32 -2.00 -2.37 11.89
C TRP A 32 -1.86 -0.92 11.41
N LEU A 33 -0.68 -0.33 11.64
CA LEU A 33 -0.32 0.97 11.10
C LEU A 33 0.37 0.75 9.74
N LEU A 34 -0.37 1.01 8.68
CA LEU A 34 0.07 0.82 7.30
C LEU A 34 0.44 2.17 6.70
N GLY A 35 1.72 2.37 6.40
CA GLY A 35 2.22 3.52 5.66
C GLY A 35 2.65 3.14 4.25
N ASP A 36 2.27 3.94 3.27
CA ASP A 36 2.71 3.76 1.89
C ASP A 36 2.70 5.12 1.15
N MET A 37 3.21 5.15 -0.09
CA MET A 37 3.23 6.38 -0.88
C MET A 37 1.82 6.92 -1.10
N ALA A 38 1.65 8.23 -0.96
CA ALA A 38 0.35 8.90 -1.10
C ALA A 38 -0.11 9.01 -2.56
N ALA A 39 -0.27 7.85 -3.21
CA ALA A 39 -0.70 7.75 -4.59
C ALA A 39 -2.15 8.21 -4.80
N ARG A 40 -2.42 8.70 -6.02
CA ARG A 40 -3.77 8.96 -6.56
C ARG A 40 -4.24 7.77 -7.40
N ASP A 41 -5.48 7.78 -7.86
CA ASP A 41 -6.02 6.67 -8.64
C ASP A 41 -5.59 6.74 -10.11
N GLY A 42 -4.59 5.94 -10.43
CA GLY A 42 -4.07 5.76 -11.78
C GLY A 42 -3.06 6.80 -12.23
N VAL A 43 -2.42 6.51 -13.35
CA VAL A 43 -1.30 7.31 -13.88
C VAL A 43 -1.70 8.75 -14.16
N ARG A 44 -2.87 8.95 -14.75
CA ARG A 44 -3.35 10.29 -15.11
C ARG A 44 -3.49 11.19 -13.89
N GLU A 45 -4.18 10.71 -12.84
CA GLU A 45 -4.36 11.53 -11.63
C GLU A 45 -3.05 11.77 -10.89
N ASN A 46 -2.15 10.78 -10.87
CA ASN A 46 -0.84 10.96 -10.28
C ASN A 46 -0.05 12.05 -11.03
N VAL A 47 -0.02 12.00 -12.37
CA VAL A 47 0.69 13.01 -13.17
C VAL A 47 0.10 14.43 -12.99
N GLU A 48 -1.23 14.52 -12.90
CA GLU A 48 -1.91 15.82 -12.75
C GLU A 48 -1.84 16.41 -11.33
N ARG A 49 -1.79 15.56 -10.29
CA ARG A 49 -2.04 16.00 -8.91
C ARG A 49 -0.94 15.64 -7.91
N HIS A 50 -0.05 14.72 -8.24
CA HIS A 50 1.04 14.34 -7.32
C HIS A 50 2.29 15.17 -7.62
N PRO A 51 2.78 16.00 -6.69
CA PRO A 51 3.86 16.97 -6.97
C PRO A 51 5.18 16.30 -7.36
N GLY A 52 5.41 15.05 -6.92
CA GLY A 52 6.60 14.28 -7.22
C GLY A 52 6.41 13.17 -8.26
N ALA A 53 5.34 13.18 -9.06
CA ALA A 53 4.97 12.06 -9.93
C ALA A 53 6.10 11.60 -10.86
N ALA A 54 6.80 12.50 -11.51
CA ALA A 54 7.89 12.17 -12.42
C ALA A 54 9.02 11.40 -11.72
N THR A 55 9.44 11.88 -10.55
CA THR A 55 10.46 11.22 -9.72
C THR A 55 9.99 9.87 -9.21
N MET A 56 8.73 9.80 -8.72
CA MET A 56 8.17 8.55 -8.21
C MET A 56 8.01 7.50 -9.29
N TYR A 57 7.61 7.87 -10.51
CA TYR A 57 7.58 6.93 -11.64
C TYR A 57 8.98 6.51 -12.12
N ALA A 58 9.98 7.37 -12.00
CA ALA A 58 11.37 6.97 -12.26
C ALA A 58 11.83 5.91 -11.25
N PHE A 59 11.60 6.12 -9.95
CA PHE A 59 11.84 5.10 -8.92
C PHE A 59 11.05 3.83 -9.18
N SER A 60 9.77 3.96 -9.54
CA SER A 60 8.92 2.81 -9.85
C SER A 60 9.53 1.93 -10.94
N THR A 61 9.99 2.54 -12.03
CA THR A 61 10.59 1.82 -13.16
C THR A 61 11.89 1.12 -12.78
N CYS A 62 12.73 1.78 -11.99
CA CYS A 62 14.07 1.27 -11.67
C CYS A 62 14.08 0.27 -10.50
N LEU A 63 13.11 0.34 -9.58
CA LEU A 63 13.12 -0.39 -8.32
C LEU A 63 11.78 -1.08 -8.02
N CYS A 64 10.73 -0.31 -7.73
CA CYS A 64 9.48 -0.86 -7.18
C CYS A 64 8.78 -1.86 -8.12
N MET A 65 8.72 -1.57 -9.42
CA MET A 65 8.16 -2.50 -10.40
C MET A 65 9.02 -3.76 -10.56
N ALA A 66 10.34 -3.64 -10.49
CA ALA A 66 11.23 -4.80 -10.55
C ALA A 66 11.00 -5.73 -9.34
N CYS A 67 10.84 -5.16 -8.15
CA CYS A 67 10.48 -5.93 -6.94
C CYS A 67 9.08 -6.53 -7.06
N ALA A 68 8.08 -5.73 -7.39
CA ALA A 68 6.68 -6.16 -7.47
C ALA A 68 6.41 -7.23 -8.54
N LEU A 69 7.28 -7.35 -9.54
CA LEU A 69 7.22 -8.36 -10.61
C LEU A 69 8.28 -9.45 -10.49
N SER A 70 9.01 -9.52 -9.37
CA SER A 70 10.10 -10.49 -9.18
C SER A 70 9.67 -11.94 -9.11
N GLU A 71 8.38 -12.20 -8.91
CA GLU A 71 7.80 -13.55 -8.89
C GLU A 71 6.73 -13.71 -9.97
N PRO A 72 6.52 -14.95 -10.47
CA PRO A 72 5.41 -15.23 -11.39
C PRO A 72 4.06 -14.82 -10.79
N GLY A 73 3.27 -14.06 -11.54
CA GLY A 73 1.99 -13.53 -11.08
C GLY A 73 2.08 -12.34 -10.12
N GLY A 74 3.26 -11.71 -10.03
CA GLY A 74 3.46 -10.50 -9.23
C GLY A 74 2.46 -9.39 -9.59
N ARG A 75 1.96 -8.68 -8.57
CA ARG A 75 0.89 -7.69 -8.72
C ARG A 75 1.32 -6.46 -9.52
N GLY A 76 2.59 -6.04 -9.41
CA GLY A 76 3.12 -4.93 -10.19
C GLY A 76 2.46 -3.58 -9.86
N LEU A 77 2.21 -3.28 -8.59
CA LEU A 77 1.64 -2.00 -8.18
C LEU A 77 2.58 -0.83 -8.49
N GLY A 78 3.81 -0.94 -8.03
CA GLY A 78 4.82 0.12 -8.17
C GLY A 78 4.59 1.29 -7.21
N THR A 79 5.51 2.24 -7.19
CA THR A 79 5.58 3.34 -6.21
C THR A 79 4.27 4.12 -6.05
N LEU A 80 3.56 4.38 -7.14
CA LEU A 80 2.29 5.12 -7.14
C LEU A 80 1.08 4.22 -7.49
N GLY A 81 1.19 2.92 -7.24
CA GLY A 81 0.10 1.97 -7.50
C GLY A 81 -0.80 1.68 -6.29
N PHE A 82 -0.37 2.07 -5.08
CA PHE A 82 -1.11 1.81 -3.85
C PHE A 82 -1.93 3.03 -3.43
N SER A 83 -2.96 3.35 -4.21
CA SER A 83 -3.89 4.44 -3.88
C SER A 83 -4.78 4.10 -2.68
N GLU A 84 -5.47 5.10 -2.12
CA GLU A 84 -6.43 4.86 -1.03
C GLU A 84 -7.50 3.83 -1.42
N ARG A 85 -8.02 3.90 -2.63
CA ARG A 85 -9.00 2.94 -3.14
C ARG A 85 -8.42 1.53 -3.18
N VAL A 86 -7.23 1.38 -3.76
CA VAL A 86 -6.54 0.08 -3.84
C VAL A 86 -6.23 -0.47 -2.44
N ALA A 87 -5.78 0.37 -1.52
CA ALA A 87 -5.53 -0.01 -0.13
C ALA A 87 -6.79 -0.57 0.54
N ARG A 88 -7.92 0.15 0.44
CA ARG A 88 -9.20 -0.29 1.01
C ARG A 88 -9.71 -1.58 0.38
N GLU A 89 -9.67 -1.68 -0.94
CA GLU A 89 -10.08 -2.90 -1.66
C GLU A 89 -9.24 -4.11 -1.24
N MET A 90 -7.93 -3.94 -1.14
CA MET A 90 -7.00 -5.01 -0.77
C MET A 90 -7.15 -5.43 0.69
N VAL A 91 -7.19 -4.47 1.60
CA VAL A 91 -7.25 -4.73 3.04
C VAL A 91 -8.60 -5.30 3.46
N LEU A 92 -9.70 -4.73 2.95
CA LEU A 92 -11.06 -5.12 3.34
C LEU A 92 -11.62 -6.27 2.51
N GLY A 93 -11.13 -6.45 1.28
CA GLY A 93 -11.72 -7.37 0.31
C GLY A 93 -11.71 -8.85 0.71
N ARG A 94 -10.88 -9.24 1.69
CA ARG A 94 -10.82 -10.61 2.21
C ARG A 94 -11.59 -10.80 3.52
N GLY A 95 -12.18 -9.76 4.07
CA GLY A 95 -12.94 -9.84 5.32
C GLY A 95 -12.10 -10.12 6.57
N LEU A 96 -10.78 -9.96 6.49
CA LEU A 96 -9.86 -10.15 7.62
C LEU A 96 -9.82 -8.92 8.53
N PHE A 97 -10.13 -7.77 7.97
CA PHE A 97 -10.24 -6.48 8.64
C PHE A 97 -11.60 -5.87 8.37
N THR A 98 -12.09 -5.05 9.30
CA THR A 98 -13.39 -4.37 9.21
C THR A 98 -13.24 -2.89 8.92
N GLU A 99 -12.09 -2.31 9.25
CA GLU A 99 -11.82 -0.89 9.06
C GLU A 99 -10.43 -0.65 8.47
N CYS A 100 -10.37 0.27 7.51
CA CYS A 100 -9.13 0.81 6.95
C CYS A 100 -9.36 2.30 6.73
N ARG A 101 -8.88 3.13 7.63
CA ARG A 101 -9.09 4.59 7.58
C ARG A 101 -7.77 5.34 7.46
N VAL A 102 -7.78 6.42 6.70
CA VAL A 102 -6.63 7.33 6.62
C VAL A 102 -6.51 8.08 7.95
N LEU A 103 -5.35 7.94 8.59
CA LEU A 103 -4.98 8.71 9.78
C LEU A 103 -4.34 10.04 9.43
N HIS A 104 -3.43 10.01 8.47
CA HIS A 104 -2.59 11.14 8.14
C HIS A 104 -2.03 11.03 6.73
N GLU A 105 -1.86 12.16 6.06
CA GLU A 105 -1.17 12.25 4.78
C GLU A 105 -0.25 13.47 4.83
N ALA A 106 1.06 13.24 4.74
CA ALA A 106 2.06 14.30 4.65
C ALA A 106 3.35 13.74 4.03
N ASP A 107 4.17 14.62 3.46
CA ASP A 107 5.48 14.29 2.91
C ASP A 107 5.46 13.11 1.91
N ASN A 108 4.45 13.09 1.05
CA ASN A 108 4.18 12.03 0.07
C ASN A 108 3.88 10.64 0.67
N THR A 109 3.59 10.57 1.96
CA THR A 109 3.20 9.34 2.65
C THR A 109 1.77 9.44 3.14
N ARG A 110 1.02 8.36 2.97
CA ARG A 110 -0.31 8.17 3.56
C ARG A 110 -0.25 7.05 4.58
N TRP A 111 -0.76 7.34 5.76
CA TRP A 111 -0.87 6.41 6.86
C TRP A 111 -2.30 5.97 7.06
N PHE A 112 -2.49 4.67 7.16
CA PHE A 112 -3.78 4.05 7.46
C PHE A 112 -3.73 3.40 8.83
N GLU A 113 -4.83 3.50 9.55
CA GLU A 113 -5.15 2.63 10.68
C GLU A 113 -6.05 1.51 10.16
N VAL A 114 -5.63 0.28 10.43
CA VAL A 114 -6.35 -0.92 10.00
C VAL A 114 -6.69 -1.75 11.24
N THR A 115 -7.98 -2.07 11.41
CA THR A 115 -8.50 -2.80 12.58
C THR A 115 -9.49 -3.89 12.16
N ARG A 116 -9.71 -4.82 13.11
CA ARG A 116 -10.73 -5.88 12.99
C ARG A 116 -12.06 -5.47 13.56
#